data_79c7c0d29425a28e5f44f2d1c2b7d373
#
_entry.id   79c7c0d29425a28e5f44f2d1c2b7d373
#
_cell.length_a   1.000
_cell.length_b   1.000
_cell.length_c   1.000
_cell.angle_alpha   90.00
_cell.angle_beta   90.00
_cell.angle_gamma   90.00
#
_symmetry.space_group_name_H-M   'P 1'
#
loop_
_entity.id
_entity.type
_entity.pdbx_description
1 polymer ?
#
loop_
_entity_poly.entity_id
_entity_poly.type
_entity_poly.pdbx_seq_one_letter_code
_entity_poly.pdbx_strand_id
1 'polypeptide(L)'
;LASPSMGGSREVCSTLLTEGLDRPSVLFVSFTRSASACLSQWDDLDAVAENLAVVAVGTDGSVDRADVTTRTLSSPSDLTGLGVAIGGVLENWEAPVAVCFDSLTAMLQYVDVETAYEFCHAVTGQFHAAGARAHFHVDPQALDPRHLAGLTSLVDARVEDGEGGLTVRSRDVIE
;
A
#
# COMPACT_ATOMS: atom_id res chain seq x y z
N LEU A 1 0.89 -4.09 -7.38
CA LEU A 1 1.96 -5.08 -7.54
C LEU A 1 1.40 -6.49 -7.30
N ALA A 2 1.40 -7.32 -8.33
CA ALA A 2 0.97 -8.71 -8.28
C ALA A 2 2.21 -9.61 -8.18
N SER A 3 2.37 -10.25 -7.03
CA SER A 3 3.46 -11.21 -6.79
C SER A 3 2.97 -12.32 -5.85
N PRO A 4 3.50 -13.55 -5.96
CA PRO A 4 3.23 -14.58 -4.97
C PRO A 4 3.60 -14.10 -3.57
N SER A 5 2.80 -14.46 -2.57
CA SER A 5 2.98 -13.99 -1.18
C SER A 5 4.36 -14.32 -0.56
N MET A 6 5.13 -15.21 -1.18
CA MET A 6 6.46 -15.66 -0.74
C MET A 6 7.61 -15.13 -1.64
N GLY A 7 7.35 -14.26 -2.58
CA GLY A 7 8.33 -13.82 -3.60
C GLY A 7 8.76 -12.38 -3.46
N GLY A 8 10.01 -12.14 -3.64
CA GLY A 8 10.91 -11.00 -3.70
C GLY A 8 10.43 -9.62 -4.14
N SER A 9 9.28 -9.16 -3.71
CA SER A 9 8.73 -7.86 -4.13
C SER A 9 9.35 -6.63 -3.43
N ARG A 10 10.33 -6.79 -2.52
CA ARG A 10 10.92 -5.65 -1.77
C ARG A 10 11.62 -4.66 -2.71
N GLU A 11 12.43 -5.14 -3.61
CA GLU A 11 13.17 -4.30 -4.57
C GLU A 11 12.21 -3.54 -5.48
N VAL A 12 11.19 -4.22 -5.99
CA VAL A 12 10.15 -3.60 -6.81
C VAL A 12 9.34 -2.59 -6.00
N CYS A 13 8.97 -2.91 -4.78
CA CYS A 13 8.28 -2.01 -3.88
C CYS A 13 9.13 -0.77 -3.59
N SER A 14 10.43 -0.91 -3.28
CA SER A 14 11.36 0.20 -3.08
C SER A 14 11.42 1.11 -4.32
N THR A 15 11.55 0.52 -5.50
CA THR A 15 11.54 1.24 -6.78
C THR A 15 10.23 2.03 -6.95
N LEU A 16 9.08 1.40 -6.70
CA LEU A 16 7.78 2.08 -6.78
C LEU A 16 7.62 3.22 -5.77
N LEU A 17 8.29 3.16 -4.64
CA LEU A 17 8.21 4.19 -3.60
C LEU A 17 9.15 5.37 -3.85
N THR A 18 10.28 5.17 -4.53
CA THR A 18 11.35 6.17 -4.57
C THR A 18 11.75 6.62 -5.97
N GLU A 19 11.71 5.76 -6.99
CA GLU A 19 12.23 6.09 -8.31
C GLU A 19 11.51 7.26 -8.96
N GLY A 20 12.28 8.28 -9.35
CA GLY A 20 11.76 9.50 -9.98
C GLY A 20 11.00 10.44 -9.03
N LEU A 21 11.02 10.19 -7.72
CA LEU A 21 10.50 11.08 -6.69
C LEU A 21 11.65 11.71 -5.91
N ASP A 22 11.60 13.02 -5.70
CA ASP A 22 12.58 13.73 -4.89
C ASP A 22 12.07 13.80 -3.45
N ARG A 23 12.75 13.08 -2.55
CA ARG A 23 12.45 12.99 -1.12
C ARG A 23 10.94 12.79 -0.81
N PRO A 24 10.33 11.68 -1.26
CA PRO A 24 8.91 11.48 -1.05
C PRO A 24 8.56 11.30 0.43
N SER A 25 7.35 11.73 0.82
CA SER A 25 6.72 11.28 2.05
C SER A 25 6.15 9.88 1.81
N VAL A 26 6.53 8.89 2.63
CA VAL A 26 6.21 7.47 2.41
C VAL A 26 5.26 6.96 3.49
N LEU A 27 4.11 6.46 3.05
CA LEU A 27 3.12 5.80 3.89
C LEU A 27 3.12 4.29 3.65
N PHE A 28 3.29 3.52 4.70
CA PHE A 28 3.04 2.09 4.72
C PHE A 28 1.70 1.79 5.39
N VAL A 29 0.83 1.06 4.71
CA VAL A 29 -0.37 0.44 5.29
C VAL A 29 -0.14 -1.06 5.33
N SER A 30 -0.07 -1.65 6.52
CA SER A 30 0.31 -3.06 6.67
C SER A 30 -0.72 -3.87 7.43
N PHE A 31 -1.23 -4.92 6.79
CA PHE A 31 -2.04 -5.99 7.40
C PHE A 31 -1.21 -7.21 7.79
N THR A 32 0.07 -7.22 7.46
CA THR A 32 0.94 -8.40 7.58
C THR A 32 2.03 -8.23 8.63
N ARG A 33 2.36 -6.99 9.01
CA ARG A 33 3.46 -6.67 9.92
C ARG A 33 3.07 -5.60 10.92
N SER A 34 3.67 -5.66 12.11
CA SER A 34 3.63 -4.56 13.07
C SER A 34 4.39 -3.33 12.53
N ALA A 35 4.12 -2.17 13.09
CA ALA A 35 4.80 -0.94 12.70
C ALA A 35 6.33 -1.05 12.83
N SER A 36 6.83 -1.64 13.93
CA SER A 36 8.27 -1.84 14.14
C SER A 36 8.90 -2.79 13.11
N ALA A 37 8.21 -3.89 12.79
CA ALA A 37 8.69 -4.83 11.77
C ALA A 37 8.67 -4.22 10.36
N CYS A 38 7.68 -3.37 10.06
CA CYS A 38 7.61 -2.64 8.81
C CYS A 38 8.79 -1.69 8.68
N LEU A 39 9.05 -0.87 9.68
CA LEU A 39 10.18 0.08 9.68
C LEU A 39 11.54 -0.63 9.58
N SER A 40 11.75 -1.72 10.33
CA SER A 40 13.01 -2.49 10.25
C SER A 40 13.26 -3.09 8.88
N GLN A 41 12.21 -3.33 8.09
CA GLN A 41 12.37 -3.78 6.72
C GLN A 41 12.82 -2.64 5.77
N TRP A 42 12.53 -1.40 6.13
CA TRP A 42 12.68 -0.22 5.29
C TRP A 42 13.64 0.83 5.86
N ASP A 43 14.64 0.41 6.66
CA ASP A 43 15.64 1.32 7.26
C ASP A 43 16.42 2.13 6.22
N ASP A 44 16.60 1.61 5.01
CA ASP A 44 17.23 2.30 3.88
C ASP A 44 16.39 3.48 3.33
N LEU A 45 15.07 3.50 3.57
CA LEU A 45 14.22 4.63 3.18
C LEU A 45 14.41 5.87 4.07
N ASP A 46 14.89 5.72 5.30
CA ASP A 46 15.17 6.84 6.19
C ASP A 46 16.13 7.88 5.57
N ALA A 47 17.01 7.43 4.68
CA ALA A 47 17.98 8.31 4.01
C ALA A 47 17.39 9.11 2.84
N VAL A 48 16.27 8.64 2.26
CA VAL A 48 15.73 9.18 1.00
C VAL A 48 14.33 9.75 1.14
N ALA A 49 13.58 9.38 2.18
CA ALA A 49 12.24 9.90 2.43
C ALA A 49 12.27 11.24 3.20
N GLU A 50 11.32 12.11 2.92
CA GLU A 50 11.09 13.34 3.70
C GLU A 50 10.37 13.04 5.01
N ASN A 51 9.31 12.26 4.94
CA ASN A 51 8.53 11.80 6.09
C ASN A 51 8.23 10.31 5.96
N LEU A 52 8.10 9.63 7.11
CA LEU A 52 7.67 8.24 7.17
C LEU A 52 6.43 8.10 8.05
N ALA A 53 5.47 7.31 7.59
CA ALA A 53 4.34 6.89 8.41
C ALA A 53 4.01 5.42 8.21
N VAL A 54 3.50 4.80 9.25
CA VAL A 54 2.99 3.42 9.22
C VAL A 54 1.60 3.37 9.84
N VAL A 55 0.65 2.82 9.08
CA VAL A 55 -0.65 2.40 9.58
C VAL A 55 -0.65 0.87 9.67
N ALA A 56 -0.52 0.34 10.87
CA ALA A 56 -0.51 -1.10 11.13
C ALA A 56 -1.90 -1.58 11.54
N VAL A 57 -2.38 -2.67 10.93
CA VAL A 57 -3.73 -3.19 11.10
C VAL A 57 -3.69 -4.61 11.65
N GLY A 58 -4.45 -4.86 12.73
CA GLY A 58 -4.55 -6.17 13.35
C GLY A 58 -3.30 -6.64 14.08
N THR A 59 -2.35 -5.75 14.32
CA THR A 59 -1.10 -6.06 15.00
C THR A 59 -0.86 -5.09 16.15
N ASP A 60 -0.33 -5.61 17.26
CA ASP A 60 0.08 -4.77 18.39
C ASP A 60 1.53 -4.30 18.19
N GLY A 61 1.83 -3.11 18.66
CA GLY A 61 3.18 -2.59 18.68
C GLY A 61 3.25 -1.09 18.48
N SER A 62 3.75 -0.38 19.47
CA SER A 62 4.13 1.01 19.37
C SER A 62 5.58 1.10 18.86
N VAL A 63 5.87 2.14 18.11
CA VAL A 63 7.23 2.51 17.71
C VAL A 63 7.58 3.78 18.48
N ASP A 64 8.65 3.71 19.23
CA ASP A 64 9.20 4.87 19.94
C ASP A 64 10.23 5.59 19.04
N ARG A 65 9.70 6.17 17.95
CA ARG A 65 10.47 7.01 17.02
C ARG A 65 9.69 8.30 16.77
N ALA A 66 10.24 9.41 17.24
CA ALA A 66 9.59 10.73 17.16
C ALA A 66 9.50 11.26 15.71
N ASP A 67 10.34 10.76 14.83
CA ASP A 67 10.44 11.13 13.41
C ASP A 67 9.49 10.32 12.51
N VAL A 68 8.76 9.32 13.06
CA VAL A 68 7.84 8.47 12.32
C VAL A 68 6.42 8.59 12.88
N THR A 69 5.47 8.86 12.02
CA THR A 69 4.05 8.83 12.40
C THR A 69 3.55 7.39 12.38
N THR A 70 3.08 6.89 13.51
CA THR A 70 2.47 5.56 13.61
C THR A 70 1.00 5.63 14.00
N ARG A 71 0.19 4.79 13.37
CA ARG A 71 -1.20 4.55 13.72
C ARG A 71 -1.43 3.04 13.80
N THR A 72 -2.18 2.59 14.77
CA THR A 72 -2.51 1.16 14.93
C THR A 72 -4.02 0.99 15.01
N LEU A 73 -4.55 0.10 14.19
CA LEU A 73 -5.94 -0.33 14.24
C LEU A 73 -5.98 -1.78 14.73
N SER A 74 -6.70 -2.04 15.81
CA SER A 74 -6.82 -3.37 16.39
C SER A 74 -7.75 -4.30 15.59
N SER A 75 -8.74 -3.73 14.89
CA SER A 75 -9.69 -4.51 14.09
C SER A 75 -9.35 -4.46 12.60
N PRO A 76 -8.97 -5.59 11.98
CA PRO A 76 -8.69 -5.64 10.54
C PRO A 76 -9.92 -5.43 9.64
N SER A 77 -11.13 -5.52 10.20
CA SER A 77 -12.38 -5.24 9.50
C SER A 77 -12.87 -3.80 9.62
N ASP A 78 -12.19 -2.96 10.43
CA ASP A 78 -12.53 -1.53 10.54
C ASP A 78 -11.93 -0.71 9.39
N LEU A 79 -12.49 -0.89 8.19
CA LEU A 79 -12.05 -0.16 7.01
C LEU A 79 -12.38 1.34 7.06
N THR A 80 -13.43 1.72 7.81
CA THR A 80 -13.75 3.13 8.04
C THR A 80 -12.65 3.80 8.86
N GLY A 81 -12.27 3.19 9.98
CA GLY A 81 -11.15 3.67 10.80
C GLY A 81 -9.84 3.69 10.02
N LEU A 82 -9.61 2.70 9.15
CA LEU A 82 -8.44 2.66 8.28
C LEU A 82 -8.42 3.83 7.29
N GLY A 83 -9.55 4.11 6.63
CA GLY A 83 -9.66 5.26 5.72
C GLY A 83 -9.42 6.60 6.42
N VAL A 84 -9.93 6.77 7.65
CA VAL A 84 -9.68 7.97 8.48
C VAL A 84 -8.19 8.07 8.87
N ALA A 85 -7.56 6.95 9.27
CA ALA A 85 -6.14 6.94 9.63
C ALA A 85 -5.24 7.30 8.44
N ILE A 86 -5.52 6.76 7.26
CA ILE A 86 -4.82 7.10 6.01
C ILE A 86 -5.00 8.58 5.69
N GLY A 87 -6.24 9.07 5.66
CA GLY A 87 -6.56 10.47 5.36
C GLY A 87 -5.85 11.43 6.30
N GLY A 88 -5.88 11.16 7.62
CA GLY A 88 -5.22 11.99 8.61
C GLY A 88 -3.68 12.03 8.51
N VAL A 89 -3.05 11.04 7.89
CA VAL A 89 -1.62 11.10 7.53
C VAL A 89 -1.43 11.98 6.29
N LEU A 90 -2.20 11.73 5.24
CA LEU A 90 -2.05 12.40 3.95
C LEU A 90 -2.34 13.91 4.02
N GLU A 91 -3.29 14.33 4.85
CA GLU A 91 -3.65 15.76 5.04
C GLU A 91 -2.50 16.64 5.54
N ASN A 92 -1.49 16.02 6.18
CA ASN A 92 -0.34 16.73 6.73
C ASN A 92 0.88 16.73 5.79
N TRP A 93 0.76 16.14 4.61
CA TRP A 93 1.86 15.97 3.69
C TRP A 93 1.64 16.69 2.37
N GLU A 94 2.72 17.27 1.84
CA GLU A 94 2.77 17.80 0.49
C GLU A 94 3.40 16.76 -0.45
N ALA A 95 3.06 16.80 -1.73
CA ALA A 95 3.65 15.95 -2.76
C ALA A 95 5.17 16.24 -2.89
N PRO A 96 5.99 15.24 -3.22
CA PRO A 96 5.59 13.90 -3.66
C PRO A 96 5.27 12.96 -2.50
N VAL A 97 4.21 12.19 -2.65
CA VAL A 97 3.78 11.17 -1.69
C VAL A 97 3.83 9.79 -2.35
N ALA A 98 4.35 8.81 -1.64
CA ALA A 98 4.35 7.41 -2.07
C ALA A 98 3.67 6.52 -1.04
N VAL A 99 2.86 5.56 -1.49
CA VAL A 99 2.09 4.67 -0.60
C VAL A 99 2.32 3.22 -0.98
N CYS A 100 2.63 2.39 0.02
CA CYS A 100 2.65 0.94 -0.08
C CYS A 100 1.51 0.36 0.76
N PHE A 101 0.58 -0.36 0.15
CA PHE A 101 -0.51 -1.06 0.82
C PHE A 101 -0.24 -2.58 0.79
N ASP A 102 0.15 -3.13 1.92
CA ASP A 102 0.53 -4.55 2.08
C ASP A 102 -0.40 -5.26 3.10
N SER A 103 -1.41 -6.02 2.67
CA SER A 103 -1.77 -6.35 1.28
C SER A 103 -3.29 -6.49 1.12
N LEU A 104 -3.76 -6.36 -0.10
CA LEU A 104 -5.17 -6.66 -0.43
C LEU A 104 -5.52 -8.11 -0.11
N THR A 105 -4.59 -9.04 -0.35
CA THR A 105 -4.77 -10.46 -0.02
C THR A 105 -5.02 -10.68 1.47
N ALA A 106 -4.26 -9.99 2.32
CA ALA A 106 -4.43 -10.09 3.77
C ALA A 106 -5.74 -9.42 4.23
N MET A 107 -6.08 -8.26 3.68
CA MET A 107 -7.33 -7.56 3.98
C MET A 107 -8.56 -8.44 3.66
N LEU A 108 -8.54 -9.15 2.54
CA LEU A 108 -9.61 -10.04 2.09
C LEU A 108 -9.80 -11.30 2.95
N GLN A 109 -8.96 -11.55 3.96
CA GLN A 109 -9.21 -12.55 4.98
C GLN A 109 -10.24 -12.08 6.02
N TYR A 110 -10.50 -10.78 6.12
CA TYR A 110 -11.32 -10.16 7.16
C TYR A 110 -12.60 -9.52 6.63
N VAL A 111 -12.66 -9.18 5.35
CA VAL A 111 -13.81 -8.56 4.69
C VAL A 111 -14.11 -9.24 3.35
N ASP A 112 -15.36 -9.14 2.90
CA ASP A 112 -15.73 -9.64 1.58
C ASP A 112 -15.20 -8.72 0.46
N VAL A 113 -15.22 -9.24 -0.76
CA VAL A 113 -14.65 -8.56 -1.93
C VAL A 113 -15.39 -7.28 -2.28
N GLU A 114 -16.71 -7.22 -2.05
CA GLU A 114 -17.53 -6.04 -2.34
C GLU A 114 -17.14 -4.90 -1.40
N THR A 115 -17.05 -5.16 -0.11
CA THR A 115 -16.58 -4.21 0.91
C THR A 115 -15.14 -3.75 0.62
N ALA A 116 -14.27 -4.68 0.25
CA ALA A 116 -12.89 -4.36 -0.13
C ALA A 116 -12.83 -3.46 -1.38
N TYR A 117 -13.68 -3.72 -2.37
CA TYR A 117 -13.76 -2.90 -3.59
C TYR A 117 -14.21 -1.47 -3.27
N GLU A 118 -15.28 -1.30 -2.46
CA GLU A 118 -15.77 0.01 -2.04
C GLU A 118 -14.70 0.79 -1.27
N PHE A 119 -13.99 0.13 -0.37
CA PHE A 119 -12.87 0.73 0.36
C PHE A 119 -11.73 1.15 -0.58
N CYS A 120 -11.29 0.25 -1.48
CA CYS A 120 -10.23 0.56 -2.44
C CYS A 120 -10.61 1.73 -3.35
N HIS A 121 -11.88 1.80 -3.79
CA HIS A 121 -12.38 2.93 -4.58
C HIS A 121 -12.30 4.25 -3.79
N ALA A 122 -12.69 4.25 -2.52
CA ALA A 122 -12.62 5.44 -1.68
C ALA A 122 -11.17 5.87 -1.41
N VAL A 123 -10.29 4.93 -1.05
CA VAL A 123 -8.90 5.25 -0.70
C VAL A 123 -8.04 5.64 -1.91
N THR A 124 -8.30 5.08 -3.08
CA THR A 124 -7.65 5.54 -4.32
C THR A 124 -8.02 6.98 -4.64
N GLY A 125 -9.26 7.40 -4.34
CA GLY A 125 -9.66 8.80 -4.40
C GLY A 125 -8.87 9.71 -3.45
N GLN A 126 -8.59 9.27 -2.23
CA GLN A 126 -7.73 10.01 -1.29
C GLN A 126 -6.29 10.12 -1.81
N PHE A 127 -5.73 9.01 -2.33
CA PHE A 127 -4.38 9.02 -2.91
C PHE A 127 -4.27 9.96 -4.10
N HIS A 128 -5.27 9.94 -4.97
CA HIS A 128 -5.32 10.87 -6.11
C HIS A 128 -5.37 12.34 -5.66
N ALA A 129 -6.22 12.66 -4.68
CA ALA A 129 -6.34 14.02 -4.14
C ALA A 129 -5.03 14.50 -3.47
N ALA A 130 -4.26 13.59 -2.86
CA ALA A 130 -2.95 13.89 -2.27
C ALA A 130 -1.81 13.94 -3.31
N GLY A 131 -2.08 13.69 -4.58
CA GLY A 131 -1.04 13.56 -5.61
C GLY A 131 -0.09 12.37 -5.34
N ALA A 132 -0.57 11.33 -4.68
CA ALA A 132 0.23 10.20 -4.27
C ALA A 132 0.39 9.17 -5.39
N ARG A 133 1.60 8.60 -5.50
CA ARG A 133 1.83 7.36 -6.22
C ARG A 133 1.64 6.19 -5.25
N ALA A 134 0.57 5.42 -5.43
CA ALA A 134 0.23 4.31 -4.56
C ALA A 134 0.35 2.96 -5.27
N HIS A 135 0.81 1.94 -4.55
CA HIS A 135 0.74 0.57 -5.03
C HIS A 135 0.17 -0.36 -3.96
N PHE A 136 -0.61 -1.32 -4.41
CA PHE A 136 -1.23 -2.36 -3.58
C PHE A 136 -0.57 -3.70 -3.88
N HIS A 137 -0.18 -4.41 -2.83
CA HIS A 137 0.28 -5.80 -2.96
C HIS A 137 -0.91 -6.75 -3.04
N VAL A 138 -0.84 -7.69 -3.95
CA VAL A 138 -1.83 -8.76 -4.11
C VAL A 138 -1.15 -10.05 -4.58
N ASP A 139 -1.55 -11.18 -3.99
CA ASP A 139 -1.21 -12.49 -4.52
C ASP A 139 -2.29 -12.91 -5.53
N PRO A 140 -1.97 -12.94 -6.82
CA PRO A 140 -2.95 -13.28 -7.85
C PRO A 140 -3.43 -14.74 -7.78
N GLN A 141 -2.70 -15.63 -7.09
CA GLN A 141 -3.08 -17.03 -6.93
C GLN A 141 -4.06 -17.22 -5.76
N ALA A 142 -4.12 -16.25 -4.84
CA ALA A 142 -5.01 -16.29 -3.68
C ALA A 142 -6.42 -15.75 -3.96
N LEU A 143 -6.68 -15.23 -5.16
CA LEU A 143 -7.95 -14.58 -5.52
C LEU A 143 -8.59 -15.22 -6.74
N ASP A 144 -9.92 -15.24 -6.76
CA ASP A 144 -10.67 -15.54 -7.98
C ASP A 144 -10.30 -14.50 -9.07
N PRO A 145 -10.05 -14.94 -10.33
CA PRO A 145 -9.68 -14.04 -11.43
C PRO A 145 -10.67 -12.89 -11.67
N ARG A 146 -11.97 -13.10 -11.38
CA ARG A 146 -12.99 -12.05 -11.54
C ARG A 146 -12.84 -10.97 -10.47
N HIS A 147 -12.56 -11.37 -9.23
CA HIS A 147 -12.32 -10.44 -8.14
C HIS A 147 -11.04 -9.64 -8.36
N LEU A 148 -9.98 -10.31 -8.81
CA LEU A 148 -8.73 -9.65 -9.18
C LEU A 148 -8.95 -8.64 -10.32
N ALA A 149 -9.72 -8.99 -11.34
CA ALA A 149 -10.05 -8.08 -12.43
C ALA A 149 -10.84 -6.85 -11.95
N GLY A 150 -11.79 -7.04 -11.03
CA GLY A 150 -12.55 -5.94 -10.42
C GLY A 150 -11.62 -4.97 -9.68
N LEU A 151 -10.76 -5.47 -8.79
CA LEU A 151 -9.81 -4.63 -8.04
C LEU A 151 -8.80 -3.95 -8.97
N THR A 152 -8.33 -4.64 -10.00
CA THR A 152 -7.39 -4.09 -11.01
C THR A 152 -8.02 -2.93 -11.81
N SER A 153 -9.34 -2.89 -11.95
CA SER A 153 -10.02 -1.79 -12.63
C SER A 153 -9.92 -0.43 -11.91
N LEU A 154 -9.54 -0.45 -10.62
CA LEU A 154 -9.38 0.75 -9.79
C LEU A 154 -7.99 1.38 -9.90
N VAL A 155 -7.04 0.73 -10.57
CA VAL A 155 -5.64 1.18 -10.67
C VAL A 155 -5.25 1.44 -12.13
N ASP A 156 -4.23 2.24 -12.34
CA ASP A 156 -3.77 2.65 -13.68
C ASP A 156 -2.91 1.58 -14.35
N ALA A 157 -2.20 0.78 -13.55
CA ALA A 157 -1.33 -0.26 -14.06
C ALA A 157 -1.25 -1.46 -13.11
N ARG A 158 -0.99 -2.63 -13.69
CA ARG A 158 -0.64 -3.84 -12.97
C ARG A 158 0.83 -4.18 -13.22
N VAL A 159 1.59 -4.31 -12.15
CA VAL A 159 2.98 -4.77 -12.19
C VAL A 159 3.00 -6.22 -11.73
N GLU A 160 3.50 -7.11 -12.55
CA GLU A 160 3.65 -8.54 -12.26
C GLU A 160 5.13 -8.86 -12.07
N ASP A 161 5.48 -9.42 -10.93
CA ASP A 161 6.80 -9.94 -10.63
C ASP A 161 6.75 -11.47 -10.71
N GLY A 162 7.39 -12.03 -11.71
CA GLY A 162 7.35 -13.46 -12.01
C GLY A 162 8.71 -14.01 -12.45
N GLU A 163 8.79 -15.30 -12.71
CA GLU A 163 10.03 -15.98 -13.12
C GLU A 163 10.71 -15.38 -14.37
N GLY A 164 9.93 -14.66 -15.21
CA GLY A 164 10.42 -13.96 -16.41
C GLY A 164 10.85 -12.51 -16.17
N GLY A 165 10.85 -12.03 -14.91
CA GLY A 165 11.11 -10.65 -14.55
C GLY A 165 9.82 -9.80 -14.43
N LEU A 166 10.00 -8.49 -14.36
CA LEU A 166 8.90 -7.54 -14.20
C LEU A 166 8.15 -7.32 -15.51
N THR A 167 6.83 -7.42 -15.44
CA THR A 167 5.93 -7.05 -16.53
C THR A 167 4.96 -5.99 -16.07
N VAL A 168 4.85 -4.91 -16.83
CA VAL A 168 3.90 -3.82 -16.54
C VAL A 168 2.80 -3.84 -17.59
N ARG A 169 1.54 -3.91 -17.14
CA ARG A 169 0.36 -3.78 -17.98
C ARG A 169 -0.41 -2.54 -17.55
N SER A 170 -0.32 -1.47 -18.32
CA SER A 170 -1.13 -0.27 -18.14
C SER A 170 -2.55 -0.50 -18.62
N ARG A 171 -3.50 0.18 -18.00
CA ARG A 171 -4.84 0.32 -18.57
C ARG A 171 -4.72 1.19 -19.84
N ASP A 172 -5.18 0.67 -20.99
CA ASP A 172 -5.23 1.46 -22.20
C ASP A 172 -6.10 2.70 -21.94
N VAL A 173 -5.47 3.86 -21.93
CA VAL A 173 -6.19 5.13 -21.98
C VAL A 173 -6.68 5.24 -23.42
N ILE A 174 -7.97 4.97 -23.63
CA ILE A 174 -8.62 5.30 -24.89
C ILE A 174 -8.63 6.83 -24.96
N GLU A 175 -7.76 7.39 -25.79
CA GLU A 175 -7.81 8.80 -26.18
C GLU A 175 -9.09 9.09 -26.96
#